data_c3cd70d44d11172510621b1e941d7c16
#
_entry.id   c3cd70d44d11172510621b1e941d7c16
#
_cell.length_a   1.000
_cell.length_b   1.000
_cell.length_c   1.000
_cell.angle_alpha   90.00
_cell.angle_beta   90.00
_cell.angle_gamma   90.00
#
_symmetry.space_group_name_H-M   'P 1'
#
loop_
_entity.id
_entity.type
_entity.pdbx_description
1 polymer ?
#
loop_
_entity_poly.entity_id
_entity_poly.type
_entity_poly.pdbx_seq_one_letter_code
_entity_poly.pdbx_strand_id
1 'polypeptide(L)'
;MLTRFAARTGRYLVPGIAAALLLAACGGDGDGTTIGTAAPASSDATAPTTEAPTSAPGTTTGETGPTGPTSSEGSAPATDRCHTGEFTAAFGPEDAGAGNRNATVVLTNKGGRTCTVFGYGGLQPLDAAGKPITTLKLTRQPPAPTLLRVAPGAKVYKGIHWTVMPSPGETCSIPASAQVTPPDETDHITLKWPFGTVCGTIDGRAYTKTAP
;
A
#
# COMPACT_ATOMS: atom_id res chain seq x y z
N MET A 1 -0.14 -58.59 6.50
CA MET A 1 -1.49 -58.08 6.73
C MET A 1 -1.72 -56.92 5.76
N LEU A 2 -2.48 -57.18 4.68
CA LEU A 2 -2.81 -56.19 3.66
C LEU A 2 -4.18 -55.59 4.00
N THR A 3 -4.23 -54.31 4.26
CA THR A 3 -5.51 -53.59 4.45
C THR A 3 -5.84 -52.86 3.16
N ARG A 4 -6.90 -53.29 2.46
CA ARG A 4 -7.46 -52.70 1.25
C ARG A 4 -8.35 -51.51 1.64
N PHE A 5 -8.07 -50.31 1.17
CA PHE A 5 -9.00 -49.15 1.23
C PHE A 5 -9.84 -49.13 -0.03
N ALA A 6 -11.15 -49.23 0.14
CA ALA A 6 -12.16 -49.17 -0.90
C ALA A 6 -12.46 -47.67 -1.25
N ALA A 7 -12.34 -47.35 -2.53
CA ALA A 7 -12.75 -46.05 -3.06
C ALA A 7 -14.30 -45.99 -3.15
N ARG A 8 -14.89 -44.99 -2.49
CA ARG A 8 -16.33 -44.64 -2.66
C ARG A 8 -16.44 -43.54 -3.70
N THR A 9 -16.93 -43.90 -4.86
CA THR A 9 -17.38 -42.98 -5.93
C THR A 9 -18.74 -42.41 -5.56
N GLY A 10 -18.79 -41.16 -5.10
CA GLY A 10 -20.03 -40.39 -4.90
C GLY A 10 -20.39 -39.68 -6.22
N ARG A 11 -21.51 -40.14 -6.86
CA ARG A 11 -22.15 -39.46 -7.98
C ARG A 11 -23.01 -38.32 -7.42
N TYR A 12 -22.66 -37.06 -7.72
CA TYR A 12 -23.54 -35.93 -7.47
C TYR A 12 -24.36 -35.61 -8.74
N LEU A 13 -25.66 -35.75 -8.63
CA LEU A 13 -26.68 -35.29 -9.57
C LEU A 13 -26.76 -33.75 -9.43
N VAL A 14 -26.57 -33.04 -10.54
CA VAL A 14 -26.78 -31.59 -10.65
C VAL A 14 -28.21 -31.36 -11.18
N PRO A 15 -29.10 -30.65 -10.47
CA PRO A 15 -30.34 -30.17 -11.05
C PRO A 15 -30.06 -28.86 -11.80
N GLY A 16 -30.42 -28.84 -13.09
CA GLY A 16 -30.42 -27.65 -13.93
C GLY A 16 -31.50 -26.66 -13.49
N ILE A 17 -31.09 -25.39 -13.34
CA ILE A 17 -32.01 -24.26 -13.19
C ILE A 17 -31.98 -23.47 -14.50
N ALA A 18 -33.07 -23.52 -15.25
CA ALA A 18 -33.30 -22.63 -16.37
C ALA A 18 -33.73 -21.26 -15.84
N ALA A 19 -32.97 -20.22 -16.13
CA ALA A 19 -33.36 -18.84 -15.86
C ALA A 19 -33.76 -18.16 -17.16
N ALA A 20 -35.00 -17.68 -17.19
CA ALA A 20 -35.63 -16.97 -18.28
C ALA A 20 -35.07 -15.55 -18.43
N LEU A 21 -34.73 -15.18 -19.68
CA LEU A 21 -34.43 -13.82 -20.07
C LEU A 21 -35.70 -12.98 -20.14
N LEU A 22 -35.75 -11.89 -19.42
CA LEU A 22 -36.68 -10.77 -19.64
C LEU A 22 -35.89 -9.60 -20.22
N LEU A 23 -36.11 -9.36 -21.52
CA LEU A 23 -35.73 -8.10 -22.17
C LEU A 23 -36.76 -7.03 -21.80
N ALA A 24 -36.36 -5.98 -21.15
CA ALA A 24 -37.11 -4.73 -21.07
C ALA A 24 -36.39 -3.69 -21.91
N ALA A 25 -36.95 -3.40 -23.09
CA ALA A 25 -36.60 -2.24 -23.92
C ALA A 25 -37.38 -1.04 -23.38
N CYS A 26 -36.69 0.06 -23.03
CA CYS A 26 -37.27 1.38 -22.92
C CYS A 26 -36.48 2.30 -23.83
N GLY A 27 -37.08 2.64 -24.96
CA GLY A 27 -36.72 3.75 -25.80
C GLY A 27 -37.18 5.06 -25.15
N GLY A 28 -36.38 6.10 -25.31
CA GLY A 28 -36.70 7.47 -24.96
C GLY A 28 -35.94 8.39 -25.89
N ASP A 29 -36.59 8.84 -26.94
CA ASP A 29 -36.20 9.97 -27.79
C ASP A 29 -36.23 11.25 -26.96
N GLY A 30 -35.22 12.10 -27.11
CA GLY A 30 -35.17 13.43 -26.54
C GLY A 30 -34.20 14.29 -27.31
N ASP A 31 -34.70 14.92 -28.39
CA ASP A 31 -34.11 16.04 -29.07
C ASP A 31 -33.77 17.18 -28.11
N GLY A 32 -32.62 17.84 -28.32
CA GLY A 32 -32.25 19.03 -27.56
C GLY A 32 -30.92 19.63 -28.01
N THR A 33 -30.93 20.20 -29.21
CA THR A 33 -29.90 21.14 -29.74
C THR A 33 -29.70 22.31 -28.78
N THR A 34 -28.46 22.61 -28.38
CA THR A 34 -27.95 23.99 -28.31
C THR A 34 -26.42 24.00 -28.28
N ILE A 35 -25.90 24.59 -29.31
CA ILE A 35 -24.53 25.03 -29.53
C ILE A 35 -24.29 26.26 -28.64
N GLY A 36 -23.30 26.18 -27.76
CA GLY A 36 -22.81 27.29 -26.97
C GLY A 36 -21.29 27.44 -27.14
N THR A 37 -20.90 28.14 -28.19
CA THR A 37 -19.51 28.61 -28.36
C THR A 37 -19.25 29.73 -27.37
N ALA A 38 -18.31 29.59 -26.47
CA ALA A 38 -17.74 30.66 -25.68
C ALA A 38 -16.23 30.72 -25.90
N ALA A 39 -15.77 31.81 -26.44
CA ALA A 39 -14.40 32.18 -26.74
C ALA A 39 -13.60 32.49 -25.45
N PRO A 40 -12.27 32.37 -25.49
CA PRO A 40 -11.40 32.66 -24.35
C PRO A 40 -11.22 34.17 -24.15
N ALA A 41 -11.40 34.64 -22.93
CA ALA A 41 -11.00 35.97 -22.51
C ALA A 41 -9.53 35.98 -22.11
N SER A 42 -8.73 36.69 -22.90
CA SER A 42 -7.40 37.12 -22.51
C SER A 42 -7.51 38.20 -21.43
N SER A 43 -6.81 38.02 -20.34
CA SER A 43 -6.56 39.10 -19.38
C SER A 43 -5.05 39.26 -19.21
N ASP A 44 -4.56 40.32 -19.85
CA ASP A 44 -3.31 41.01 -19.56
C ASP A 44 -3.33 41.49 -18.11
N ALA A 45 -2.26 41.24 -17.37
CA ALA A 45 -1.94 41.98 -16.15
C ALA A 45 -0.44 42.03 -15.92
N THR A 46 0.16 43.05 -16.42
CA THR A 46 1.19 43.94 -15.86
C THR A 46 1.95 43.48 -14.61
N ALA A 47 3.25 43.28 -14.80
CA ALA A 47 4.24 43.20 -13.74
C ALA A 47 4.52 44.56 -13.11
N PRO A 48 4.72 44.67 -11.80
CA PRO A 48 5.48 45.76 -11.23
C PRO A 48 6.92 45.31 -10.89
N THR A 49 7.83 46.02 -11.55
CA THR A 49 9.24 46.17 -11.18
C THR A 49 9.34 46.89 -9.83
N THR A 50 10.08 46.39 -8.89
CA THR A 50 10.54 47.18 -7.75
C THR A 50 11.94 46.75 -7.34
N GLU A 51 12.77 47.74 -7.43
CA GLU A 51 14.12 48.02 -7.02
C GLU A 51 14.69 47.28 -5.84
N ALA A 52 15.97 46.96 -5.98
CA ALA A 52 16.88 46.55 -4.90
C ALA A 52 17.34 47.81 -4.12
N PRO A 53 17.51 47.70 -2.82
CA PRO A 53 18.40 48.61 -2.10
C PRO A 53 19.72 47.93 -1.71
N THR A 54 20.72 48.67 -2.02
CA THR A 54 22.14 48.61 -1.76
C THR A 54 22.53 48.34 -0.31
N SER A 55 23.60 47.60 -0.18
CA SER A 55 24.36 47.23 1.02
C SER A 55 24.88 48.41 1.84
N ALA A 56 24.93 48.25 3.15
CA ALA A 56 25.96 48.82 3.98
C ALA A 56 26.30 47.88 5.16
N PRO A 57 27.56 47.77 5.59
CA PRO A 57 28.03 46.83 6.58
C PRO A 57 27.87 47.40 8.00
N GLY A 58 27.29 46.61 8.89
CA GLY A 58 27.22 46.90 10.32
C GLY A 58 27.76 45.73 11.12
N THR A 59 28.82 46.03 11.81
CA THR A 59 29.61 45.19 12.72
C THR A 59 28.84 44.95 14.02
N THR A 60 29.07 43.78 14.61
CA THR A 60 29.14 43.39 16.02
C THR A 60 27.86 43.11 16.81
N THR A 61 27.98 42.04 17.43
CA THR A 61 27.82 41.69 18.86
C THR A 61 26.89 40.47 19.00
N GLY A 62 27.45 39.41 19.57
CA GLY A 62 26.77 38.16 19.85
C GLY A 62 25.60 38.34 20.78
N GLU A 63 24.52 37.73 20.39
CA GLU A 63 23.38 37.48 21.26
C GLU A 63 22.94 36.05 21.04
N THR A 64 23.01 35.30 22.12
CA THR A 64 22.55 33.91 22.23
C THR A 64 21.04 33.90 22.03
N GLY A 65 20.59 33.69 20.79
CA GLY A 65 19.17 33.50 20.47
C GLY A 65 18.73 32.07 20.84
N PRO A 66 17.51 31.89 21.32
CA PRO A 66 17.00 30.56 21.67
C PRO A 66 16.92 29.70 20.43
N THR A 67 17.56 28.55 20.49
CA THR A 67 17.45 27.47 19.50
C THR A 67 15.99 27.09 19.37
N GLY A 68 15.36 27.50 18.26
CA GLY A 68 14.03 27.05 17.91
C GLY A 68 14.02 25.52 17.76
N PRO A 69 12.93 24.84 18.09
CA PRO A 69 12.89 23.40 17.92
C PRO A 69 12.99 23.07 16.43
N THR A 70 14.16 22.57 16.02
CA THR A 70 14.28 21.86 14.76
C THR A 70 13.36 20.67 14.88
N SER A 71 12.24 20.67 14.16
CA SER A 71 11.40 19.50 13.98
C SER A 71 12.23 18.45 13.26
N SER A 72 12.99 17.67 14.02
CA SER A 72 13.50 16.39 13.56
C SER A 72 12.27 15.55 13.26
N GLU A 73 11.97 15.29 11.99
CA GLU A 73 11.07 14.25 11.57
C GLU A 73 11.56 12.97 12.23
N GLY A 74 10.77 12.53 13.22
CA GLY A 74 11.21 11.64 14.25
C GLY A 74 11.46 10.22 13.79
N SER A 75 12.69 9.90 13.47
CA SER A 75 13.17 8.54 13.68
C SER A 75 13.08 8.24 15.17
N ALA A 76 12.37 7.20 15.56
CA ALA A 76 12.37 6.73 16.94
C ALA A 76 13.80 6.44 17.38
N PRO A 77 14.19 6.71 18.65
CA PRO A 77 15.48 6.29 19.16
C PRO A 77 15.75 4.83 18.83
N ALA A 78 16.96 4.53 18.32
CA ALA A 78 17.30 3.18 17.84
C ALA A 78 17.09 2.08 18.89
N THR A 79 17.11 2.45 20.18
CA THR A 79 16.86 1.54 21.32
C THR A 79 15.40 1.19 21.53
N ASP A 80 14.46 1.99 21.02
CA ASP A 80 13.03 1.82 21.25
C ASP A 80 12.29 1.17 20.07
N ARG A 81 12.92 1.11 18.89
CA ARG A 81 12.26 0.53 17.72
C ARG A 81 12.11 -0.99 17.86
N CYS A 82 11.10 -1.53 17.21
CA CYS A 82 10.91 -2.97 17.13
C CYS A 82 11.87 -3.57 16.09
N HIS A 83 12.47 -4.69 16.43
CA HIS A 83 13.33 -5.45 15.52
C HIS A 83 12.57 -6.58 14.83
N THR A 84 13.03 -7.00 13.65
CA THR A 84 12.38 -8.06 12.85
C THR A 84 12.16 -9.33 13.66
N GLY A 85 13.14 -9.74 14.49
CA GLY A 85 13.02 -10.91 15.37
C GLY A 85 11.92 -10.81 16.43
N GLU A 86 11.43 -9.61 16.74
CA GLU A 86 10.33 -9.39 17.70
C GLU A 86 8.95 -9.51 17.06
N PHE A 87 8.88 -9.71 15.74
CA PHE A 87 7.60 -9.83 15.04
C PHE A 87 7.30 -11.27 14.57
N THR A 88 6.02 -11.60 14.54
CA THR A 88 5.46 -12.51 13.56
C THR A 88 4.73 -11.71 12.51
N ALA A 89 4.72 -12.20 11.27
CA ALA A 89 4.01 -11.59 10.17
C ALA A 89 2.95 -12.54 9.60
N ALA A 90 1.87 -11.99 9.08
CA ALA A 90 0.84 -12.73 8.37
C ALA A 90 0.18 -11.83 7.32
N PHE A 91 -0.41 -12.43 6.29
CA PHE A 91 -1.37 -11.73 5.44
C PHE A 91 -2.78 -11.85 6.03
N GLY A 92 -3.54 -10.77 5.99
CA GLY A 92 -4.98 -10.77 6.24
C GLY A 92 -5.76 -11.26 5.02
N PRO A 93 -7.09 -11.29 5.11
CA PRO A 93 -7.95 -11.68 4.00
C PRO A 93 -7.78 -10.74 2.80
N GLU A 94 -8.06 -11.29 1.61
CA GLU A 94 -8.15 -10.51 0.37
C GLU A 94 -9.56 -9.94 0.23
N ASP A 95 -9.63 -8.66 -0.18
CA ASP A 95 -10.83 -8.02 -0.70
C ASP A 95 -10.63 -7.75 -2.19
N ALA A 96 -11.57 -8.27 -3.02
CA ALA A 96 -11.44 -8.33 -4.46
C ALA A 96 -12.64 -7.66 -5.14
N GLY A 97 -12.37 -6.78 -6.11
CA GLY A 97 -13.41 -6.15 -6.91
C GLY A 97 -12.90 -5.50 -8.19
N ALA A 98 -13.59 -5.71 -9.31
CA ALA A 98 -13.31 -5.06 -10.60
C ALA A 98 -11.84 -5.07 -11.04
N GLY A 99 -11.14 -6.20 -10.84
CA GLY A 99 -9.72 -6.32 -11.20
C GLY A 99 -8.75 -5.75 -10.16
N ASN A 100 -9.24 -5.08 -9.12
CA ASN A 100 -8.45 -4.61 -7.98
C ASN A 100 -8.43 -5.65 -6.86
N ARG A 101 -7.36 -5.63 -6.09
CA ARG A 101 -7.15 -6.47 -4.91
C ARG A 101 -6.61 -5.63 -3.76
N ASN A 102 -7.16 -5.84 -2.59
CA ASN A 102 -6.68 -5.27 -1.35
C ASN A 102 -6.41 -6.39 -0.35
N ALA A 103 -5.36 -6.24 0.42
CA ALA A 103 -5.06 -7.12 1.54
C ALA A 103 -4.29 -6.34 2.60
N THR A 104 -3.98 -7.02 3.70
CA THR A 104 -3.26 -6.41 4.81
C THR A 104 -2.05 -7.26 5.18
N VAL A 105 -0.90 -6.63 5.35
CA VAL A 105 0.23 -7.23 6.07
C VAL A 105 0.06 -6.91 7.55
N VAL A 106 0.05 -7.92 8.38
CA VAL A 106 -0.10 -7.84 9.84
C VAL A 106 1.21 -8.20 10.50
N LEU A 107 1.77 -7.29 11.30
CA LEU A 107 2.89 -7.58 12.20
C LEU A 107 2.37 -7.65 13.64
N THR A 108 2.67 -8.75 14.34
CA THR A 108 2.33 -8.93 15.75
C THR A 108 3.61 -8.92 16.56
N ASN A 109 3.71 -8.07 17.57
CA ASN A 109 4.84 -8.05 18.48
C ASN A 109 4.81 -9.30 19.37
N LYS A 110 5.71 -10.25 19.11
CA LYS A 110 5.92 -11.45 19.94
C LYS A 110 7.01 -11.27 21.00
N GLY A 111 7.67 -10.09 21.01
CA GLY A 111 8.68 -9.75 21.99
C GLY A 111 8.10 -9.46 23.37
N GLY A 112 8.95 -9.39 24.38
CA GLY A 112 8.55 -9.12 25.77
C GLY A 112 8.48 -7.65 26.15
N ARG A 113 8.73 -6.71 25.21
CA ARG A 113 8.79 -5.27 25.47
C ARG A 113 7.86 -4.49 24.56
N THR A 114 7.43 -3.32 25.01
CA THR A 114 6.80 -2.32 24.13
C THR A 114 7.90 -1.67 23.30
N CYS A 115 7.71 -1.63 21.98
CA CYS A 115 8.63 -1.02 21.04
C CYS A 115 7.89 -0.09 20.08
N THR A 116 8.61 0.57 19.18
CA THR A 116 8.03 1.54 18.25
C THR A 116 8.17 1.10 16.79
N VAL A 117 7.19 1.45 15.99
CA VAL A 117 7.17 1.27 14.52
C VAL A 117 6.88 2.61 13.87
N PHE A 118 7.68 3.00 12.89
CA PHE A 118 7.47 4.22 12.11
C PHE A 118 7.83 3.99 10.65
N GLY A 119 6.88 4.09 9.75
CA GLY A 119 7.18 3.99 8.33
C GLY A 119 6.32 3.02 7.54
N TYR A 120 6.81 2.71 6.33
CA TYR A 120 6.11 1.86 5.37
C TYR A 120 6.59 0.40 5.41
N GLY A 121 7.84 0.15 5.79
CA GLY A 121 8.47 -1.16 5.63
C GLY A 121 8.54 -1.63 4.17
N GLY A 122 9.14 -2.79 3.95
CA GLY A 122 9.32 -3.42 2.65
C GLY A 122 8.33 -4.56 2.39
N LEU A 123 8.08 -4.82 1.11
CA LEU A 123 7.42 -6.04 0.62
C LEU A 123 8.06 -6.42 -0.72
N GLN A 124 8.77 -7.54 -0.75
CA GLN A 124 9.42 -8.03 -1.97
C GLN A 124 8.80 -9.36 -2.38
N PRO A 125 8.01 -9.40 -3.47
CA PRO A 125 7.50 -10.64 -4.03
C PRO A 125 8.64 -11.52 -4.57
N LEU A 126 8.53 -12.84 -4.36
CA LEU A 126 9.49 -13.84 -4.78
C LEU A 126 8.81 -14.88 -5.68
N ASP A 127 9.57 -15.39 -6.65
CA ASP A 127 9.16 -16.51 -7.49
C ASP A 127 9.26 -17.86 -6.75
N ALA A 128 8.94 -18.96 -7.45
CA ALA A 128 9.01 -20.31 -6.90
C ALA A 128 10.44 -20.77 -6.55
N ALA A 129 11.46 -20.14 -7.12
CA ALA A 129 12.86 -20.38 -6.80
C ALA A 129 13.38 -19.50 -5.67
N GLY A 130 12.51 -18.66 -5.08
CA GLY A 130 12.86 -17.71 -4.02
C GLY A 130 13.62 -16.48 -4.51
N LYS A 131 13.62 -16.21 -5.82
CA LYS A 131 14.27 -15.03 -6.39
C LYS A 131 13.30 -13.83 -6.43
N PRO A 132 13.79 -12.61 -6.19
CA PRO A 132 12.98 -11.40 -6.31
C PRO A 132 12.36 -11.24 -7.71
N ILE A 133 11.06 -10.97 -7.76
CA ILE A 133 10.35 -10.60 -8.98
C ILE A 133 10.52 -9.09 -9.16
N THR A 134 11.54 -8.67 -9.89
CA THR A 134 11.94 -7.26 -10.03
C THR A 134 11.00 -6.44 -10.92
N THR A 135 10.13 -7.09 -11.68
CA THR A 135 9.08 -6.45 -12.48
C THR A 135 7.91 -5.95 -11.64
N LEU A 136 7.72 -6.52 -10.44
CA LEU A 136 6.72 -6.06 -9.46
C LEU A 136 7.39 -5.10 -8.47
N LYS A 137 6.88 -3.88 -8.40
CA LYS A 137 7.45 -2.81 -7.56
C LYS A 137 6.50 -2.45 -6.42
N LEU A 138 7.06 -2.18 -5.24
CA LEU A 138 6.29 -1.60 -4.15
C LEU A 138 6.36 -0.07 -4.25
N THR A 139 5.21 0.59 -4.27
CA THR A 139 5.08 2.04 -4.18
C THR A 139 4.55 2.45 -2.82
N ARG A 140 4.82 3.69 -2.41
CA ARG A 140 4.35 4.24 -1.13
C ARG A 140 3.16 5.13 -1.36
N GLN A 141 2.07 4.84 -0.66
CA GLN A 141 0.82 5.60 -0.77
C GLN A 141 0.54 6.40 0.51
N PRO A 142 -0.10 7.57 0.40
CA PRO A 142 -0.57 8.33 1.56
C PRO A 142 -1.49 7.51 2.47
N PRO A 143 -1.66 7.92 3.74
CA PRO A 143 -1.06 9.07 4.40
C PRO A 143 0.40 8.86 4.83
N ALA A 144 1.07 9.94 5.24
CA ALA A 144 2.40 9.87 5.84
C ALA A 144 2.40 8.99 7.10
N PRO A 145 3.54 8.33 7.42
CA PRO A 145 3.63 7.47 8.60
C PRO A 145 3.52 8.26 9.89
N THR A 146 2.99 7.60 10.92
CA THR A 146 2.97 8.10 12.30
C THR A 146 3.71 7.13 13.20
N LEU A 147 4.28 7.64 14.31
CA LEU A 147 4.97 6.79 15.29
C LEU A 147 3.95 5.95 16.05
N LEU A 148 4.13 4.63 16.01
CA LEU A 148 3.26 3.66 16.66
C LEU A 148 4.02 3.00 17.82
N ARG A 149 3.42 2.99 19.02
CA ARG A 149 3.88 2.16 20.15
C ARG A 149 3.15 0.82 20.08
N VAL A 150 3.91 -0.28 20.13
CA VAL A 150 3.40 -1.65 19.93
C VAL A 150 3.78 -2.48 21.16
N ALA A 151 2.81 -2.72 22.02
CA ALA A 151 2.98 -3.55 23.23
C ALA A 151 3.13 -5.04 22.85
N PRO A 152 3.66 -5.89 23.75
CA PRO A 152 3.64 -7.33 23.56
C PRO A 152 2.23 -7.84 23.19
N GLY A 153 2.14 -8.68 22.17
CA GLY A 153 0.89 -9.20 21.61
C GLY A 153 0.09 -8.21 20.73
N ALA A 154 0.43 -6.92 20.73
CA ALA A 154 -0.25 -5.95 19.89
C ALA A 154 0.12 -6.11 18.41
N LYS A 155 -0.79 -5.65 17.54
CA LYS A 155 -0.66 -5.74 16.09
C LYS A 155 -0.57 -4.35 15.46
N VAL A 156 0.15 -4.29 14.34
CA VAL A 156 0.12 -3.17 13.41
C VAL A 156 -0.16 -3.69 12.01
N TYR A 157 -0.79 -2.87 11.19
CA TYR A 157 -1.39 -3.26 9.92
C TYR A 157 -0.89 -2.37 8.80
N LYS A 158 -0.51 -2.96 7.68
CA LYS A 158 -0.14 -2.26 6.45
C LYS A 158 -1.09 -2.68 5.34
N GLY A 159 -1.91 -1.75 4.85
CA GLY A 159 -2.72 -1.99 3.66
C GLY A 159 -1.83 -2.11 2.42
N ILE A 160 -2.13 -3.08 1.58
CA ILE A 160 -1.56 -3.26 0.25
C ILE A 160 -2.68 -3.35 -0.78
N HIS A 161 -2.44 -2.76 -1.96
CA HIS A 161 -3.35 -2.79 -3.10
C HIS A 161 -2.57 -3.13 -4.37
N TRP A 162 -3.19 -3.90 -5.27
CA TRP A 162 -2.64 -4.20 -6.60
C TRP A 162 -3.76 -4.50 -7.59
N THR A 163 -3.40 -4.64 -8.88
CA THR A 163 -4.33 -5.07 -9.92
C THR A 163 -3.96 -6.46 -10.43
N VAL A 164 -4.97 -7.18 -10.96
CA VAL A 164 -4.79 -8.46 -11.65
C VAL A 164 -4.98 -8.33 -13.17
N MET A 165 -5.16 -7.11 -13.65
CA MET A 165 -5.27 -6.76 -15.06
C MET A 165 -4.13 -5.80 -15.42
N PRO A 166 -3.27 -6.13 -16.40
CA PRO A 166 -2.14 -5.30 -16.75
C PRO A 166 -2.59 -4.04 -17.49
N SER A 167 -1.98 -2.91 -17.19
CA SER A 167 -2.00 -1.73 -18.04
C SER A 167 -1.05 -1.91 -19.25
N PRO A 168 -1.18 -1.12 -20.31
CA PRO A 168 -0.25 -1.20 -21.44
C PRO A 168 1.21 -1.08 -20.99
N GLY A 169 2.02 -2.07 -21.36
CA GLY A 169 3.44 -2.15 -20.98
C GLY A 169 3.74 -2.76 -19.61
N GLU A 170 2.73 -3.11 -18.82
CA GLU A 170 2.91 -3.84 -17.57
C GLU A 170 2.97 -5.35 -17.79
N THR A 171 3.68 -6.02 -16.89
CA THR A 171 3.74 -7.48 -16.82
C THR A 171 3.07 -7.98 -15.56
N CYS A 172 2.46 -9.16 -15.65
CA CYS A 172 1.89 -9.83 -14.49
C CYS A 172 2.78 -11.00 -14.08
N SER A 173 2.78 -11.31 -12.79
CA SER A 173 3.45 -12.46 -12.20
C SER A 173 2.59 -13.07 -11.11
N ILE A 174 2.84 -14.34 -10.80
CA ILE A 174 2.24 -15.02 -9.66
C ILE A 174 3.36 -15.28 -8.63
N PRO A 175 3.47 -14.48 -7.56
CA PRO A 175 4.46 -14.74 -6.53
C PRO A 175 4.19 -16.08 -5.83
N ALA A 176 5.24 -16.79 -5.46
CA ALA A 176 5.14 -17.96 -4.58
C ALA A 176 5.18 -17.53 -3.11
N SER A 177 5.95 -16.49 -2.82
CA SER A 177 6.11 -15.94 -1.47
C SER A 177 6.45 -14.44 -1.54
N ALA A 178 6.49 -13.79 -0.39
CA ALA A 178 6.98 -12.42 -0.27
C ALA A 178 7.79 -12.24 1.01
N GLN A 179 8.84 -11.44 0.93
CA GLN A 179 9.61 -10.96 2.07
C GLN A 179 8.97 -9.68 2.61
N VAL A 180 8.62 -9.69 3.88
CA VAL A 180 8.11 -8.54 4.63
C VAL A 180 9.24 -8.01 5.49
N THR A 181 9.68 -6.78 5.24
CA THR A 181 10.69 -6.09 6.04
C THR A 181 10.01 -5.04 6.90
N PRO A 182 10.07 -5.12 8.23
CA PRO A 182 9.55 -4.07 9.09
C PRO A 182 10.21 -2.71 8.81
N PRO A 183 9.59 -1.58 9.15
CA PRO A 183 10.22 -0.26 8.99
C PRO A 183 11.56 -0.20 9.74
N ASP A 184 12.55 0.48 9.13
CA ASP A 184 13.89 0.72 9.65
C ASP A 184 14.70 -0.57 9.94
N GLU A 185 14.30 -1.70 9.35
CA GLU A 185 14.99 -2.97 9.43
C GLU A 185 15.55 -3.40 8.07
N THR A 186 16.57 -4.27 8.09
CA THR A 186 17.14 -4.92 6.89
C THR A 186 16.73 -6.38 6.80
N ASP A 187 16.50 -7.01 7.95
CA ASP A 187 16.03 -8.38 8.02
C ASP A 187 14.55 -8.48 7.64
N HIS A 188 14.14 -9.64 7.17
CA HIS A 188 12.78 -9.85 6.66
C HIS A 188 12.17 -11.15 7.19
N ILE A 189 10.84 -11.22 7.11
CA ILE A 189 10.04 -12.41 7.39
C ILE A 189 9.44 -12.86 6.07
N THR A 190 9.70 -14.11 5.67
CA THR A 190 9.15 -14.68 4.43
C THR A 190 7.79 -15.30 4.70
N LEU A 191 6.80 -14.92 3.90
CA LEU A 191 5.43 -15.44 3.94
C LEU A 191 5.07 -16.07 2.60
N LYS A 192 4.28 -17.14 2.61
CA LYS A 192 3.65 -17.66 1.39
C LYS A 192 2.70 -16.61 0.84
N TRP A 193 2.73 -16.36 -0.48
CA TRP A 193 1.79 -15.47 -1.16
C TRP A 193 0.48 -16.20 -1.47
N PRO A 194 -0.68 -15.79 -0.92
CA PRO A 194 -1.92 -16.53 -1.09
C PRO A 194 -2.84 -15.94 -2.17
N PHE A 195 -2.48 -14.80 -2.79
CA PHE A 195 -3.42 -13.95 -3.52
C PHE A 195 -3.38 -14.11 -5.05
N GLY A 196 -2.57 -15.01 -5.59
CA GLY A 196 -2.49 -15.24 -7.04
C GLY A 196 -1.77 -14.12 -7.79
N THR A 197 -2.35 -13.68 -8.91
CA THR A 197 -1.73 -12.78 -9.88
C THR A 197 -1.57 -11.36 -9.35
N VAL A 198 -0.43 -10.75 -9.67
CA VAL A 198 -0.11 -9.33 -9.45
C VAL A 198 0.39 -8.74 -10.77
N CYS A 199 -0.11 -7.58 -11.16
CA CYS A 199 0.34 -6.85 -12.35
C CYS A 199 0.96 -5.50 -11.95
N GLY A 200 2.09 -5.15 -12.57
CA GLY A 200 2.75 -3.85 -12.41
C GLY A 200 3.25 -3.56 -11.00
N THR A 201 2.47 -2.85 -10.21
CA THR A 201 2.87 -2.36 -8.88
C THR A 201 2.02 -2.92 -7.75
N ILE A 202 2.61 -2.94 -6.56
CA ILE A 202 1.89 -3.13 -5.29
C ILE A 202 1.96 -1.81 -4.54
N ASP A 203 0.83 -1.18 -4.32
CA ASP A 203 0.73 0.04 -3.53
C ASP A 203 0.70 -0.30 -2.05
N GLY A 204 1.64 0.23 -1.27
CA GLY A 204 1.75 -0.03 0.17
C GLY A 204 1.52 1.23 0.99
N ARG A 205 0.65 1.16 1.97
CA ARG A 205 0.44 2.24 2.96
C ARG A 205 1.41 2.11 4.13
N ALA A 206 1.55 3.18 4.90
CA ALA A 206 2.27 3.11 6.17
C ALA A 206 1.54 2.19 7.15
N TYR A 207 2.28 1.67 8.13
CA TYR A 207 1.67 0.88 9.20
C TYR A 207 0.74 1.74 10.06
N THR A 208 -0.36 1.13 10.54
CA THR A 208 -1.40 1.73 11.40
C THR A 208 -1.75 0.80 12.55
N LYS A 209 -2.40 1.32 13.62
CA LYS A 209 -2.89 0.49 14.74
C LYS A 209 -4.19 -0.25 14.43
N THR A 210 -4.93 0.21 13.45
CA THR A 210 -6.21 -0.37 13.02
C THR A 210 -6.05 -0.99 11.65
N ALA A 211 -6.75 -2.09 11.39
CA ALA A 211 -6.87 -2.63 10.04
C ALA A 211 -7.56 -1.59 9.13
N PRO A 212 -7.12 -1.47 7.86
CA PRO A 212 -7.73 -0.59 6.87
C PRO A 212 -9.13 -1.06 6.47
#